data_9415c62baa8335792e8b61f31bcd7a5c
#
_entry.id   9415c62baa8335792e8b61f31bcd7a5c
#
_cell.length_a   1.000
_cell.length_b   1.000
_cell.length_c   1.000
_cell.angle_alpha   90.00
_cell.angle_beta   90.00
_cell.angle_gamma   90.00
#
_symmetry.space_group_name_H-M   'P 1'
#
loop_
_entity.id
_entity.type
_entity.pdbx_description
1 polymer ?
#
loop_
_entity_poly.entity_id
_entity_poly.type
_entity_poly.pdbx_seq_one_letter_code
_entity_poly.pdbx_strand_id
1 'polypeptide(L)'
;MMRGSLLCDDELINSIYRICAQSVISGVDDTFTDCPTWEQVNWNCDNTLAAQADAVTCFNQAVVRNTIELFAEDPRYWGLVRSQYPSAWESQIPLWSFHWLMFCRDYYWRSVDMEFLRRIM
;
A
#
# COMPACT_ATOMS: atom_id res chain seq x y z
N MET A 1 0.06 14.00 5.60
CA MET A 1 1.05 15.11 5.67
C MET A 1 2.40 14.56 5.26
N MET A 2 3.08 15.19 4.29
CA MET A 2 4.43 14.79 3.87
C MET A 2 5.41 14.87 5.04
N ARG A 3 6.21 13.82 5.21
CA ARG A 3 7.30 13.75 6.22
C ARG A 3 8.67 13.66 5.56
N GLY A 4 8.72 13.07 4.35
CA GLY A 4 9.92 13.04 3.54
C GLY A 4 10.11 14.33 2.76
N SER A 5 11.34 14.67 2.43
CA SER A 5 11.67 15.78 1.55
C SER A 5 12.90 15.44 0.71
N LEU A 6 12.92 15.92 -0.51
CA LEU A 6 14.05 15.88 -1.39
C LEU A 6 14.35 17.31 -1.86
N LEU A 7 15.59 17.72 -1.72
CA LEU A 7 16.09 18.97 -2.25
C LEU A 7 17.48 18.76 -2.83
N CYS A 8 17.65 19.05 -4.10
CA CYS A 8 18.94 19.05 -4.80
C CYS A 8 19.03 20.26 -5.71
N ASP A 9 20.15 20.43 -6.38
CA ASP A 9 20.42 21.53 -7.32
C ASP A 9 19.73 21.37 -8.68
N ASP A 10 19.15 20.21 -8.96
CA ASP A 10 18.33 19.95 -10.17
C ASP A 10 16.85 20.15 -9.87
N GLU A 11 16.28 21.23 -10.42
CA GLU A 11 14.88 21.57 -10.20
C GLU A 11 13.89 20.60 -10.87
N LEU A 12 14.32 19.89 -11.91
CA LEU A 12 13.50 18.85 -12.53
C LEU A 12 13.32 17.66 -11.55
N ILE A 13 14.38 17.22 -10.91
CA ILE A 13 14.35 16.15 -9.91
C ILE A 13 13.48 16.56 -8.72
N ASN A 14 13.62 17.77 -8.22
CA ASN A 14 12.77 18.30 -7.16
C ASN A 14 11.29 18.30 -7.54
N SER A 15 10.98 18.65 -8.79
CA SER A 15 9.60 18.67 -9.31
C SER A 15 9.03 17.26 -9.46
N ILE A 16 9.82 16.31 -9.96
CA ILE A 16 9.41 14.89 -10.07
C ILE A 16 9.08 14.34 -8.68
N TYR A 17 9.94 14.58 -7.68
CA TYR A 17 9.65 14.12 -6.31
C TYR A 17 8.33 14.69 -5.77
N ARG A 18 8.06 15.98 -5.97
CA ARG A 18 6.82 16.62 -5.54
C ARG A 18 5.59 16.01 -6.21
N ILE A 19 5.66 15.75 -7.52
CA ILE A 19 4.57 15.11 -8.28
C ILE A 19 4.33 13.69 -7.78
N CYS A 20 5.37 12.89 -7.61
CA CYS A 20 5.26 11.53 -7.10
C CYS A 20 4.66 11.50 -5.69
N ALA A 21 5.12 12.36 -4.79
CA ALA A 21 4.57 12.47 -3.45
C ALA A 21 3.08 12.88 -3.45
N GLN A 22 2.70 13.83 -4.31
CA GLN A 22 1.30 14.23 -4.48
C GLN A 22 0.44 13.10 -5.05
N SER A 23 0.98 12.30 -5.97
CA SER A 23 0.27 11.13 -6.51
C SER A 23 -0.04 10.10 -5.41
N VAL A 24 0.93 9.81 -4.53
CA VAL A 24 0.69 8.94 -3.37
C VAL A 24 -0.42 9.50 -2.49
N ILE A 25 -0.36 10.78 -2.15
CA ILE A 25 -1.38 11.44 -1.30
C ILE A 25 -2.78 11.35 -1.95
N SER A 26 -2.87 11.55 -3.26
CA SER A 26 -4.14 11.51 -3.99
C SER A 26 -4.74 10.11 -4.10
N GLY A 27 -3.93 9.07 -3.99
CA GLY A 27 -4.35 7.66 -3.99
C GLY A 27 -4.54 7.07 -2.59
N VAL A 28 -4.61 7.91 -1.54
CA VAL A 28 -4.81 7.47 -0.16
C VAL A 28 -6.13 7.99 0.37
N ASP A 29 -6.94 7.05 0.84
CA ASP A 29 -8.11 7.33 1.69
C ASP A 29 -7.91 6.63 3.04
N ASP A 30 -8.70 5.65 3.41
CA ASP A 30 -8.43 4.75 4.54
C ASP A 30 -7.45 3.62 4.19
N THR A 31 -7.31 3.34 2.90
CA THR A 31 -6.31 2.46 2.29
C THR A 31 -5.61 3.16 1.13
N PHE A 32 -4.62 2.49 0.54
CA PHE A 32 -4.17 2.88 -0.79
C PHE A 32 -5.18 2.42 -1.84
N THR A 33 -5.32 3.19 -2.90
CA THR A 33 -6.10 2.83 -4.09
C THR A 33 -5.20 2.90 -5.33
N ASP A 34 -5.52 2.10 -6.32
CA ASP A 34 -4.78 2.06 -7.60
C ASP A 34 -4.78 3.41 -8.31
N CYS A 35 -5.91 4.10 -8.26
CA CYS A 35 -6.06 5.42 -8.86
C CYS A 35 -7.13 6.25 -8.13
N PRO A 36 -7.00 7.60 -8.12
CA PRO A 36 -7.92 8.47 -7.37
C PRO A 36 -9.24 8.74 -8.09
N THR A 37 -9.42 8.31 -9.34
CA THR A 37 -10.52 8.79 -10.19
C THR A 37 -11.38 7.68 -10.81
N TRP A 38 -10.78 6.62 -11.31
CA TRP A 38 -11.48 5.59 -12.07
C TRP A 38 -11.94 4.42 -11.21
N GLU A 39 -11.06 3.45 -10.98
CA GLU A 39 -11.40 2.24 -10.25
C GLU A 39 -11.57 2.50 -8.75
N GLN A 40 -10.67 3.28 -8.16
CA GLN A 40 -10.65 3.60 -6.73
C GLN A 40 -10.68 2.34 -5.85
N VAL A 41 -9.94 1.32 -6.26
CA VAL A 41 -9.95 -0.01 -5.65
C VAL A 41 -8.67 -0.29 -4.89
N ASN A 42 -8.82 -0.99 -3.79
CA ASN A 42 -7.72 -1.47 -2.95
C ASN A 42 -7.06 -2.70 -3.62
N TRP A 43 -6.22 -2.48 -4.64
CA TRP A 43 -5.46 -3.52 -5.33
C TRP A 43 -4.17 -3.87 -4.58
N ASN A 44 -3.98 -5.15 -4.30
CA ASN A 44 -2.89 -5.64 -3.44
C ASN A 44 -1.49 -5.33 -3.99
N CYS A 45 -1.25 -5.57 -5.28
CA CYS A 45 0.04 -5.28 -5.91
C CYS A 45 0.33 -3.78 -5.92
N ASP A 46 -0.65 -2.98 -6.37
CA ASP A 46 -0.54 -1.52 -6.47
C ASP A 46 -0.27 -0.91 -5.10
N ASN A 47 -0.96 -1.39 -4.07
CA ASN A 47 -0.77 -0.93 -2.69
C ASN A 47 0.60 -1.25 -2.12
N THR A 48 1.18 -2.40 -2.50
CA THR A 48 2.55 -2.73 -2.11
C THR A 48 3.53 -1.70 -2.67
N LEU A 49 3.36 -1.30 -3.92
CA LEU A 49 4.19 -0.29 -4.58
C LEU A 49 3.93 1.12 -4.02
N ALA A 50 2.65 1.47 -3.82
CA ALA A 50 2.25 2.74 -3.22
C ALA A 50 2.83 2.90 -1.79
N ALA A 51 2.80 1.83 -0.99
CA ALA A 51 3.38 1.83 0.36
C ALA A 51 4.91 1.98 0.36
N GLN A 52 5.60 1.49 -0.67
CA GLN A 52 7.04 1.73 -0.82
C GLN A 52 7.33 3.20 -1.13
N ALA A 53 6.54 3.82 -1.99
CA ALA A 53 6.63 5.25 -2.28
C ALA A 53 6.22 6.10 -1.05
N ASP A 54 5.17 5.71 -0.33
CA ASP A 54 4.73 6.33 0.94
C ASP A 54 5.84 6.32 1.99
N ALA A 55 6.61 5.26 2.06
CA ALA A 55 7.69 5.13 3.04
C ALA A 55 8.76 6.22 2.94
N VAL A 56 8.96 6.79 1.77
CA VAL A 56 9.93 7.87 1.52
C VAL A 56 9.28 9.26 1.36
N THR A 57 7.95 9.32 1.39
CA THR A 57 7.20 10.58 1.22
C THR A 57 6.38 10.95 2.45
N CYS A 58 5.35 10.19 2.79
CA CYS A 58 4.41 10.50 3.88
C CYS A 58 4.63 9.65 5.13
N PHE A 59 5.16 8.46 4.98
CA PHE A 59 5.38 7.50 6.06
C PHE A 59 4.12 7.21 6.89
N ASN A 60 3.02 6.87 6.21
CA ASN A 60 1.72 6.65 6.83
C ASN A 60 1.52 5.18 7.24
N GLN A 61 2.14 4.76 8.33
CA GLN A 61 2.08 3.37 8.81
C GLN A 61 0.67 2.91 9.18
N ALA A 62 -0.23 3.82 9.54
CA ALA A 62 -1.62 3.47 9.85
C ALA A 62 -2.38 2.98 8.61
N VAL A 63 -2.22 3.67 7.47
CA VAL A 63 -2.80 3.25 6.19
C VAL A 63 -2.19 1.93 5.72
N VAL A 64 -0.86 1.78 5.80
CA VAL A 64 -0.16 0.54 5.46
C VAL A 64 -0.72 -0.63 6.27
N ARG A 65 -0.85 -0.47 7.58
CA ARG A 65 -1.38 -1.49 8.48
C ARG A 65 -2.82 -1.85 8.15
N ASN A 66 -3.68 -0.85 7.97
CA ASN A 66 -5.10 -1.04 7.65
C ASN A 66 -5.27 -1.78 6.32
N THR A 67 -4.48 -1.41 5.31
CA THR A 67 -4.48 -2.08 4.00
C THR A 67 -4.13 -3.57 4.13
N ILE A 68 -3.08 -3.90 4.88
CA ILE A 68 -2.66 -5.30 5.11
C ILE A 68 -3.76 -6.07 5.86
N GLU A 69 -4.35 -5.47 6.89
CA GLU A 69 -5.37 -6.09 7.74
C GLU A 69 -6.64 -6.44 6.96
N LEU A 70 -7.12 -5.53 6.11
CA LEU A 70 -8.28 -5.78 5.28
C LEU A 70 -8.12 -7.03 4.40
N PHE A 71 -6.98 -7.21 3.76
CA PHE A 71 -6.74 -8.43 2.98
C PHE A 71 -6.71 -9.71 3.84
N ALA A 72 -6.23 -9.61 5.09
CA ALA A 72 -6.24 -10.74 6.02
C ALA A 72 -7.66 -11.09 6.50
N GLU A 73 -8.56 -10.12 6.52
CA GLU A 73 -9.95 -10.28 6.96
C GLU A 73 -10.90 -10.78 5.86
N ASP A 74 -10.43 -10.99 4.63
CA ASP A 74 -11.28 -11.44 3.53
C ASP A 74 -11.95 -12.79 3.86
N PRO A 75 -13.29 -12.84 4.01
CA PRO A 75 -14.01 -14.07 4.39
C PRO A 75 -14.02 -15.11 3.26
N ARG A 76 -13.63 -14.75 2.06
CA ARG A 76 -13.56 -15.62 0.88
C ARG A 76 -12.16 -16.11 0.58
N TYR A 77 -11.32 -16.19 1.61
CA TYR A 77 -9.97 -16.69 1.51
C TYR A 77 -9.93 -18.19 1.18
N TRP A 78 -9.33 -18.54 0.05
CA TRP A 78 -9.20 -19.90 -0.49
C TRP A 78 -7.75 -20.40 -0.47
N GLY A 79 -6.96 -19.97 0.50
CA GLY A 79 -5.52 -20.25 0.53
C GLY A 79 -4.70 -19.26 -0.31
N LEU A 80 -5.36 -18.32 -0.99
CA LEU A 80 -4.74 -17.21 -1.71
C LEU A 80 -5.40 -15.90 -1.29
N VAL A 81 -4.62 -14.89 -1.02
CA VAL A 81 -5.14 -13.54 -0.79
C VAL A 81 -5.71 -12.98 -2.09
N ARG A 82 -6.87 -12.36 -2.01
CA ARG A 82 -7.52 -11.76 -3.19
C ARG A 82 -6.67 -10.64 -3.79
N SER A 83 -6.90 -10.41 -5.09
CA SER A 83 -6.19 -9.35 -5.80
C SER A 83 -6.63 -7.96 -5.37
N GLN A 84 -7.91 -7.81 -5.00
CA GLN A 84 -8.51 -6.58 -4.47
C GLN A 84 -9.53 -6.89 -3.37
N TYR A 85 -9.53 -6.08 -2.31
CA TYR A 85 -10.47 -6.20 -1.20
C TYR A 85 -10.50 -4.92 -0.35
N PRO A 86 -11.68 -4.43 0.10
CA PRO A 86 -13.01 -4.94 -0.21
C PRO A 86 -13.42 -4.66 -1.66
N SER A 87 -14.07 -5.62 -2.30
CA SER A 87 -14.57 -5.48 -3.67
C SER A 87 -15.67 -6.49 -3.96
N ALA A 88 -16.62 -6.12 -4.82
CA ALA A 88 -17.59 -7.04 -5.39
C ALA A 88 -16.99 -7.94 -6.48
N TRP A 89 -15.85 -7.59 -7.03
CA TRP A 89 -15.16 -8.38 -8.05
C TRP A 89 -14.45 -9.56 -7.41
N GLU A 90 -14.62 -10.73 -8.01
CA GLU A 90 -13.89 -11.93 -7.62
C GLU A 90 -12.70 -12.10 -8.55
N SER A 91 -11.57 -11.58 -8.13
CA SER A 91 -10.31 -11.68 -8.87
C SER A 91 -9.22 -12.27 -7.99
N GLN A 92 -8.58 -13.32 -8.49
CA GLN A 92 -7.43 -13.95 -7.86
C GLN A 92 -6.28 -14.06 -8.85
N ILE A 93 -5.31 -13.21 -8.71
CA ILE A 93 -4.06 -13.27 -9.43
C ILE A 93 -3.01 -13.86 -8.47
N PRO A 94 -2.53 -15.10 -8.65
CA PRO A 94 -1.68 -15.77 -7.66
C PRO A 94 -0.43 -14.97 -7.28
N LEU A 95 0.18 -14.29 -8.24
CA LEU A 95 1.34 -13.44 -7.99
C LEU A 95 1.04 -12.34 -6.97
N TRP A 96 -0.18 -11.84 -6.91
CA TRP A 96 -0.58 -10.76 -6.00
C TRP A 96 -0.72 -11.24 -4.56
N SER A 97 -1.00 -12.52 -4.34
CA SER A 97 -0.90 -13.12 -3.00
C SER A 97 0.53 -13.09 -2.48
N PHE A 98 1.54 -13.29 -3.35
CA PHE A 98 2.94 -13.08 -2.97
C PHE A 98 3.26 -11.61 -2.66
N HIS A 99 2.64 -10.67 -3.37
CA HIS A 99 2.76 -9.24 -3.05
C HIS A 99 2.26 -8.92 -1.64
N TRP A 100 1.17 -9.55 -1.18
CA TRP A 100 0.71 -9.37 0.20
C TRP A 100 1.75 -9.83 1.23
N LEU A 101 2.40 -10.96 1.00
CA LEU A 101 3.48 -11.43 1.88
C LEU A 101 4.67 -10.46 1.87
N MET A 102 5.03 -9.93 0.71
CA MET A 102 6.07 -8.90 0.60
C MET A 102 5.65 -7.61 1.32
N PHE A 103 4.39 -7.25 1.24
CA PHE A 103 3.83 -6.09 1.93
C PHE A 103 3.90 -6.25 3.46
N CYS A 104 3.52 -7.41 3.99
CA CYS A 104 3.69 -7.74 5.41
C CYS A 104 5.15 -7.67 5.86
N ARG A 105 6.07 -8.23 5.05
CA ARG A 105 7.51 -8.14 5.32
C ARG A 105 7.98 -6.69 5.36
N ASP A 106 7.63 -5.88 4.38
CA ASP A 106 8.05 -4.48 4.27
C ASP A 106 7.46 -3.62 5.41
N TYR A 107 6.24 -3.92 5.83
CA TYR A 107 5.65 -3.32 7.02
C TYR A 107 6.45 -3.67 8.28
N TYR A 108 6.79 -4.96 8.46
CA TYR A 108 7.60 -5.38 9.60
C TYR A 108 8.96 -4.67 9.68
N TRP A 109 9.66 -4.58 8.56
CA TRP A 109 10.95 -3.90 8.51
C TRP A 109 10.90 -2.43 8.94
N ARG A 110 9.74 -1.79 8.81
CA ARG A 110 9.54 -0.37 9.13
C ARG A 110 8.91 -0.14 10.50
N SER A 111 8.08 -1.06 10.97
CA SER A 111 7.29 -0.90 12.21
C SER A 111 7.80 -1.76 13.38
N VAL A 112 8.44 -2.88 13.09
CA VAL A 112 8.80 -3.95 14.06
C VAL A 112 7.57 -4.49 14.80
N ASP A 113 6.35 -4.31 14.24
CA ASP A 113 5.07 -4.71 14.84
C ASP A 113 4.82 -6.22 14.61
N MET A 114 5.52 -7.04 15.37
CA MET A 114 5.40 -8.49 15.30
C MET A 114 4.07 -9.00 15.88
N GLU A 115 3.48 -8.28 16.82
CA GLU A 115 2.19 -8.64 17.41
C GLU A 115 1.07 -8.59 16.38
N PHE A 116 1.03 -7.50 15.61
CA PHE A 116 0.09 -7.37 14.51
C PHE A 116 0.23 -8.50 13.48
N LEU A 117 1.45 -8.78 13.03
CA LEU A 117 1.67 -9.83 12.04
C LEU A 117 1.26 -11.22 12.54
N ARG A 118 1.56 -11.57 13.79
CA ARG A 118 1.12 -12.84 14.38
C ARG A 118 -0.39 -13.00 14.47
N ARG A 119 -1.11 -11.88 14.55
CA ARG A 119 -2.57 -11.89 14.62
C ARG A 119 -3.22 -12.17 13.26
N ILE A 120 -2.60 -11.71 12.17
CA ILE A 120 -3.18 -11.78 10.83
C ILE A 120 -2.66 -12.95 9.98
N MET A 121 -1.62 -13.64 10.41
CA MET A 121 -1.02 -14.80 9.74
C MET A 121 -1.37 -16.12 10.43
#